data_df82ab78d4d4fec1370b622c39610180
#
_entry.id   df82ab78d4d4fec1370b622c39610180
#
_cell.length_a   1.000
_cell.length_b   1.000
_cell.length_c   1.000
_cell.angle_alpha   90.00
_cell.angle_beta   90.00
_cell.angle_gamma   90.00
#
_symmetry.space_group_name_H-M   'P 1'
#
loop_
_entity.id
_entity.type
_entity.pdbx_description
1 polymer ?
#
loop_
_entity_poly.entity_id
_entity_poly.type
_entity_poly.pdbx_seq_one_letter_code
_entity_poly.pdbx_strand_id
1 'polypeptide(L)'
;MYLYIFKLSYLLNYFVVSQILCTFAPMKAKVENQSATLSQEDVFREKADHYLVCFIDKCPLREQCLRWLVGQYTDTTLLACNAINPRNPKMGGEQCEMFRKNQLVMMKRGMTRLYLDMPGRVEYQIRRLLIQKWGRRQYFEARRGDRLITPDMQDDVLRACRYHGWSGPIIYDGEEEYWLW
;
A
#
# COMPACT_ATOMS: atom_id res chain seq x y z
N MET A 1 42.32 5.45 55.69
CA MET A 1 42.99 5.08 54.46
C MET A 1 42.10 4.15 53.51
N TYR A 2 40.84 3.87 53.90
CA TYR A 2 39.91 3.04 53.10
C TYR A 2 38.90 3.82 52.26
N LEU A 3 38.73 5.11 52.48
CA LEU A 3 37.74 5.95 51.77
C LEU A 3 38.19 6.52 50.43
N TYR A 4 39.50 6.48 50.13
CA TYR A 4 40.06 7.02 48.87
C TYR A 4 40.03 6.03 47.71
N ILE A 5 40.00 4.71 48.00
CA ILE A 5 40.03 3.66 46.96
C ILE A 5 38.68 3.50 46.30
N PHE A 6 37.58 3.72 47.01
CA PHE A 6 36.21 3.63 46.48
C PHE A 6 35.83 4.75 45.49
N LYS A 7 36.42 5.94 45.65
CA LYS A 7 36.16 7.08 44.77
C LYS A 7 36.87 6.99 43.39
N LEU A 8 38.01 6.31 43.31
CA LEU A 8 38.69 6.12 42.04
C LEU A 8 38.04 5.03 41.17
N SER A 9 37.46 4.03 41.82
CA SER A 9 36.74 2.96 41.10
C SER A 9 35.46 3.44 40.40
N TYR A 10 34.76 4.43 40.99
CA TYR A 10 33.56 5.02 40.40
C TYR A 10 33.84 5.93 39.23
N LEU A 11 34.96 6.66 39.22
CA LEU A 11 35.36 7.54 38.13
C LEU A 11 35.89 6.80 36.91
N LEU A 12 36.52 5.65 37.09
CA LEU A 12 36.99 4.81 36.00
C LEU A 12 35.87 4.08 35.27
N ASN A 13 34.83 3.66 35.99
CA ASN A 13 33.66 3.06 35.35
C ASN A 13 32.81 4.07 34.54
N TYR A 14 32.78 5.35 34.96
CA TYR A 14 32.05 6.37 34.21
C TYR A 14 32.77 6.76 32.89
N PHE A 15 34.09 6.68 32.84
CA PHE A 15 34.86 6.99 31.64
C PHE A 15 34.81 5.89 30.58
N VAL A 16 34.75 4.61 31.02
CA VAL A 16 34.65 3.46 30.11
C VAL A 16 33.25 3.35 29.49
N VAL A 17 32.18 3.65 30.25
CA VAL A 17 30.82 3.62 29.73
C VAL A 17 30.55 4.76 28.74
N SER A 18 31.19 5.92 28.93
CA SER A 18 31.03 7.08 28.02
C SER A 18 31.71 6.88 26.66
N GLN A 19 32.76 6.06 26.58
CA GLN A 19 33.45 5.79 25.30
C GLN A 19 32.78 4.69 24.48
N ILE A 20 32.01 3.79 25.12
CA ILE A 20 31.27 2.73 24.39
C ILE A 20 29.99 3.28 23.74
N LEU A 21 29.44 4.42 24.22
CA LEU A 21 28.23 5.05 23.64
C LEU A 21 28.49 5.94 22.43
N CYS A 22 29.75 6.22 22.09
CA CYS A 22 30.06 7.08 20.93
C CYS A 22 30.37 6.35 19.62
N THR A 23 30.28 5.01 19.57
CA THR A 23 30.56 4.23 18.35
C THR A 23 29.35 3.65 17.65
N PHE A 24 28.12 3.93 18.11
CA PHE A 24 26.94 3.70 17.30
C PHE A 24 26.62 4.94 16.47
N ALA A 25 27.44 5.21 15.47
CA ALA A 25 26.99 6.00 14.33
C ALA A 25 25.83 5.22 13.69
N PRO A 26 24.66 5.84 13.46
CA PRO A 26 23.63 5.20 12.67
C PRO A 26 24.22 5.03 11.27
N MET A 27 24.55 3.79 10.90
CA MET A 27 24.65 3.44 9.50
C MET A 27 23.30 3.77 8.88
N LYS A 28 23.18 4.97 8.31
CA LYS A 28 22.20 5.23 7.28
C LYS A 28 22.57 4.32 6.12
N ALA A 29 22.05 3.09 6.16
CA ALA A 29 21.92 2.31 4.96
C ALA A 29 21.12 3.21 4.01
N LYS A 30 21.78 3.77 3.00
CA LYS A 30 21.10 4.19 1.79
C LYS A 30 20.43 2.94 1.27
N VAL A 31 19.15 2.80 1.59
CA VAL A 31 18.25 1.98 0.79
C VAL A 31 18.23 2.69 -0.55
N GLU A 32 19.17 2.34 -1.41
CA GLU A 32 19.02 2.60 -2.83
C GLU A 32 17.74 1.87 -3.21
N ASN A 33 16.71 2.66 -3.41
CA ASN A 33 15.44 2.25 -3.98
C ASN A 33 15.74 1.87 -5.43
N GLN A 34 16.31 0.67 -5.64
CA GLN A 34 16.21 -0.03 -6.90
C GLN A 34 14.73 -0.46 -6.97
N SER A 35 13.92 0.47 -7.47
CA SER A 35 12.63 0.15 -8.06
C SER A 35 12.93 -0.69 -9.30
N ALA A 36 13.26 -1.97 -9.08
CA ALA A 36 13.12 -2.98 -10.11
C ALA A 36 11.63 -2.98 -10.43
N THR A 37 11.27 -2.40 -11.56
CA THR A 37 9.92 -2.50 -12.10
C THR A 37 9.67 -3.99 -12.34
N LEU A 38 8.93 -4.63 -11.44
CA LEU A 38 8.52 -6.02 -11.60
C LEU A 38 7.87 -6.15 -12.97
N SER A 39 8.22 -7.19 -13.72
CA SER A 39 7.56 -7.45 -14.99
C SER A 39 6.07 -7.71 -14.74
N GLN A 40 5.24 -7.46 -15.74
CA GLN A 40 3.81 -7.78 -15.65
C GLN A 40 3.60 -9.24 -15.24
N GLU A 41 4.42 -10.14 -15.73
CA GLU A 41 4.35 -11.58 -15.42
C GLU A 41 4.62 -11.85 -13.93
N ASP A 42 5.62 -11.21 -13.35
CA ASP A 42 5.94 -11.38 -11.92
C ASP A 42 4.79 -10.90 -11.05
N VAL A 43 4.19 -9.76 -11.38
CA VAL A 43 3.03 -9.21 -10.67
C VAL A 43 1.83 -10.15 -10.79
N PHE A 44 1.55 -10.68 -11.99
CA PHE A 44 0.42 -11.58 -12.21
C PHE A 44 0.62 -12.92 -11.50
N ARG A 45 1.83 -13.44 -11.46
CA ARG A 45 2.18 -14.67 -10.72
C ARG A 45 1.99 -14.50 -9.22
N GLU A 46 2.47 -13.40 -8.65
CA GLU A 46 2.26 -13.09 -7.22
C GLU A 46 0.76 -12.94 -6.88
N LYS A 47 -0.01 -12.35 -7.79
CA LYS A 47 -1.45 -12.14 -7.58
C LYS A 47 -2.27 -13.42 -7.74
N ALA A 48 -1.86 -14.37 -8.57
CA ALA A 48 -2.64 -15.57 -8.88
C ALA A 48 -3.07 -16.37 -7.65
N ASP A 49 -2.26 -16.39 -6.59
CA ASP A 49 -2.53 -17.14 -5.37
C ASP A 49 -3.68 -16.57 -4.52
N HIS A 50 -3.95 -15.27 -4.64
CA HIS A 50 -4.88 -14.55 -3.75
C HIS A 50 -6.00 -13.82 -4.50
N TYR A 51 -5.90 -13.71 -5.81
CA TYR A 51 -6.88 -13.02 -6.62
C TYR A 51 -8.02 -13.96 -7.03
N LEU A 52 -9.23 -13.42 -7.15
CA LEU A 52 -10.35 -14.16 -7.72
C LEU A 52 -10.15 -14.26 -9.24
N VAL A 53 -9.65 -15.38 -9.73
CA VAL A 53 -9.32 -15.62 -11.14
C VAL A 53 -10.50 -16.13 -11.96
N CYS A 54 -10.32 -16.25 -13.28
CA CYS A 54 -11.31 -16.76 -14.22
C CYS A 54 -10.66 -17.73 -15.21
N PHE A 55 -11.33 -18.86 -15.49
CA PHE A 55 -10.89 -19.90 -16.44
C PHE A 55 -11.88 -20.11 -17.58
N ILE A 56 -12.71 -19.11 -17.92
CA ILE A 56 -13.72 -19.23 -18.98
C ILE A 56 -13.06 -18.89 -20.32
N ASP A 57 -12.50 -19.87 -21.02
CA ASP A 57 -11.79 -19.69 -22.27
C ASP A 57 -12.67 -19.22 -23.43
N LYS A 58 -13.97 -19.51 -23.40
CA LYS A 58 -14.93 -19.07 -24.43
C LYS A 58 -15.42 -17.64 -24.24
N CYS A 59 -14.94 -16.93 -23.20
CA CYS A 59 -15.33 -15.56 -22.95
C CYS A 59 -14.79 -14.60 -24.04
N PRO A 60 -15.63 -13.77 -24.69
CA PRO A 60 -15.18 -12.84 -25.72
C PRO A 60 -14.26 -11.73 -25.16
N LEU A 61 -14.34 -11.47 -23.84
CA LEU A 61 -13.54 -10.41 -23.17
C LEU A 61 -12.26 -10.95 -22.51
N ARG A 62 -11.93 -12.26 -22.67
CA ARG A 62 -10.85 -12.90 -21.91
C ARG A 62 -9.49 -12.19 -22.03
N GLU A 63 -9.11 -11.80 -23.26
CA GLU A 63 -7.79 -11.18 -23.55
C GLU A 63 -7.65 -9.77 -22.97
N GLN A 64 -8.77 -9.13 -22.65
CA GLN A 64 -8.83 -7.83 -21.99
C GLN A 64 -9.17 -7.93 -20.51
N CYS A 65 -9.42 -9.13 -20.00
CA CYS A 65 -9.88 -9.37 -18.64
C CYS A 65 -8.73 -9.73 -17.71
N LEU A 66 -8.46 -8.86 -16.76
CA LEU A 66 -7.41 -9.06 -15.75
C LEU A 66 -7.55 -10.38 -15.00
N ARG A 67 -8.80 -10.80 -14.69
CA ARG A 67 -9.07 -12.05 -13.98
C ARG A 67 -8.70 -13.29 -14.78
N TRP A 68 -8.92 -13.28 -16.09
CA TRP A 68 -8.54 -14.36 -16.97
C TRP A 68 -7.04 -14.39 -17.19
N LEU A 69 -6.43 -13.22 -17.45
CA LEU A 69 -4.98 -13.10 -17.66
C LEU A 69 -4.18 -13.57 -16.44
N VAL A 70 -4.58 -13.16 -15.22
CA VAL A 70 -3.94 -13.61 -13.98
C VAL A 70 -4.17 -15.11 -13.75
N GLY A 71 -5.33 -15.64 -14.14
CA GLY A 71 -5.65 -17.06 -14.06
C GLY A 71 -4.67 -17.96 -14.81
N GLN A 72 -4.03 -17.46 -15.87
CA GLN A 72 -3.02 -18.23 -16.62
C GLN A 72 -1.73 -18.48 -15.84
N TYR A 73 -1.52 -17.75 -14.73
CA TYR A 73 -0.36 -17.88 -13.84
C TYR A 73 -0.67 -18.68 -12.55
N THR A 74 -1.89 -19.20 -12.41
CA THR A 74 -2.25 -20.06 -11.28
C THR A 74 -1.43 -21.34 -11.32
N ASP A 75 -0.88 -21.75 -10.18
CA ASP A 75 -0.10 -22.98 -10.07
C ASP A 75 -0.97 -24.20 -10.40
N THR A 76 -0.57 -24.94 -11.42
CA THR A 76 -1.29 -26.12 -11.92
C THR A 76 -1.23 -27.32 -10.98
N THR A 77 -0.39 -27.30 -9.96
CA THR A 77 -0.30 -28.34 -8.93
C THR A 77 -1.32 -28.17 -7.81
N LEU A 78 -1.96 -26.99 -7.71
CA LEU A 78 -2.97 -26.72 -6.69
C LEU A 78 -4.24 -27.54 -6.93
N LEU A 79 -4.71 -28.24 -5.89
CA LEU A 79 -5.98 -28.98 -5.94
C LEU A 79 -7.22 -28.07 -5.90
N ALA A 80 -7.07 -26.84 -5.41
CA ALA A 80 -8.15 -25.85 -5.32
C ALA A 80 -7.61 -24.43 -5.43
N CYS A 81 -8.37 -23.53 -6.05
CA CYS A 81 -8.04 -22.12 -6.16
C CYS A 81 -9.30 -21.25 -6.07
N ASN A 82 -9.09 -19.95 -5.87
CA ASN A 82 -10.18 -18.98 -5.80
C ASN A 82 -10.58 -18.51 -7.22
N ALA A 83 -11.64 -19.12 -7.78
CA ALA A 83 -12.07 -18.85 -9.15
C ALA A 83 -13.55 -18.50 -9.26
N ILE A 84 -13.90 -17.74 -10.30
CA ILE A 84 -15.28 -17.43 -10.66
C ILE A 84 -16.01 -18.71 -11.03
N ASN A 85 -17.27 -18.86 -10.59
CA ASN A 85 -18.12 -19.98 -10.97
C ASN A 85 -18.48 -19.90 -12.47
N PRO A 86 -17.95 -20.78 -13.34
CA PRO A 86 -18.19 -20.72 -14.77
C PRO A 86 -19.61 -21.13 -15.18
N ARG A 87 -20.39 -21.73 -14.26
CA ARG A 87 -21.78 -22.13 -14.50
C ARG A 87 -22.78 -21.01 -14.27
N ASN A 88 -22.36 -19.88 -13.71
CA ASN A 88 -23.25 -18.74 -13.52
C ASN A 88 -23.47 -18.05 -14.88
N PRO A 89 -24.74 -17.91 -15.35
CA PRO A 89 -25.05 -17.36 -16.67
C PRO A 89 -24.65 -15.88 -16.87
N LYS A 90 -24.38 -15.16 -15.79
CA LYS A 90 -23.90 -13.78 -15.83
C LYS A 90 -22.38 -13.67 -16.06
N MET A 91 -21.68 -14.82 -16.13
CA MET A 91 -20.23 -14.88 -16.31
C MET A 91 -19.89 -15.29 -17.74
N GLY A 92 -18.72 -14.85 -18.23
CA GLY A 92 -18.18 -15.30 -19.52
C GLY A 92 -18.85 -14.72 -20.77
N GLY A 93 -19.59 -13.63 -20.66
CA GLY A 93 -20.23 -12.93 -21.78
C GLY A 93 -19.80 -11.47 -21.90
N GLU A 94 -20.32 -10.75 -22.89
CA GLU A 94 -20.02 -9.33 -23.14
C GLU A 94 -20.40 -8.43 -21.95
N GLN A 95 -21.42 -8.81 -21.16
CA GLN A 95 -21.89 -8.09 -19.97
C GLN A 95 -21.48 -8.80 -18.68
N CYS A 96 -20.30 -9.40 -18.64
CA CYS A 96 -19.82 -10.11 -17.47
C CYS A 96 -19.70 -9.17 -16.25
N GLU A 97 -20.47 -9.43 -15.19
CA GLU A 97 -20.47 -8.62 -13.96
C GLU A 97 -19.09 -8.62 -13.24
N MET A 98 -18.30 -9.66 -13.49
CA MET A 98 -16.97 -9.81 -12.88
C MET A 98 -15.84 -9.38 -13.81
N PHE A 99 -16.14 -8.76 -14.94
CA PHE A 99 -15.11 -8.23 -15.84
C PHE A 99 -14.24 -7.19 -15.11
N ARG A 100 -12.94 -7.32 -15.28
CA ARG A 100 -11.94 -6.34 -14.84
C ARG A 100 -11.00 -6.05 -16.00
N LYS A 101 -11.04 -4.82 -16.48
CA LYS A 101 -10.22 -4.41 -17.61
C LYS A 101 -8.74 -4.48 -17.26
N ASN A 102 -7.94 -5.10 -18.14
CA ASN A 102 -6.49 -5.08 -18.03
C ASN A 102 -5.96 -3.70 -18.47
N GLN A 103 -5.86 -2.79 -17.50
CA GLN A 103 -5.30 -1.46 -17.73
C GLN A 103 -4.56 -0.97 -16.49
N LEU A 104 -3.49 -0.24 -16.72
CA LEU A 104 -2.83 0.54 -15.68
C LEU A 104 -3.62 1.83 -15.42
N VAL A 105 -3.71 2.20 -14.16
CA VAL A 105 -4.31 3.48 -13.75
C VAL A 105 -3.36 4.18 -12.78
N MET A 106 -3.39 5.51 -12.79
CA MET A 106 -2.57 6.30 -11.89
C MET A 106 -3.09 6.16 -10.46
N MET A 107 -2.31 5.51 -9.63
CA MET A 107 -2.52 5.39 -8.18
C MET A 107 -1.71 6.46 -7.45
N LYS A 108 -2.18 6.90 -6.31
CA LYS A 108 -1.42 7.77 -5.41
C LYS A 108 -0.89 6.99 -4.22
N ARG A 109 0.19 7.46 -3.64
CA ARG A 109 0.86 6.82 -2.49
C ARG A 109 1.04 7.82 -1.37
N GLY A 110 0.58 7.46 -0.16
CA GLY A 110 0.73 8.27 1.03
C GLY A 110 -0.09 9.55 1.06
N MET A 111 -0.42 10.04 2.24
CA MET A 111 -1.20 11.27 2.46
C MET A 111 -0.59 12.11 3.59
N THR A 112 0.71 12.00 3.86
CA THR A 112 1.33 12.79 4.93
C THR A 112 1.41 14.26 4.53
N ARG A 113 1.73 14.53 3.26
CA ARG A 113 1.82 15.89 2.71
C ARG A 113 0.47 16.58 2.58
N LEU A 114 -0.61 15.86 2.42
CA LEU A 114 -1.97 16.42 2.36
C LEU A 114 -2.30 17.27 3.61
N TYR A 115 -1.78 16.88 4.76
CA TYR A 115 -2.15 17.46 6.05
C TYR A 115 -1.17 18.53 6.56
N LEU A 116 -0.04 18.77 5.88
CA LEU A 116 1.01 19.67 6.39
C LEU A 116 0.52 21.09 6.65
N ASP A 117 -0.23 21.65 5.69
CA ASP A 117 -0.71 23.04 5.76
C ASP A 117 -2.18 23.14 6.17
N MET A 118 -2.79 22.01 6.55
CA MET A 118 -4.21 21.94 6.86
C MET A 118 -4.49 22.33 8.32
N PRO A 119 -5.46 23.23 8.59
CA PRO A 119 -5.86 23.52 9.96
C PRO A 119 -6.29 22.23 10.69
N GLY A 120 -5.78 22.01 11.91
CA GLY A 120 -5.96 20.75 12.64
C GLY A 120 -7.43 20.32 12.84
N ARG A 121 -8.36 21.31 12.94
CA ARG A 121 -9.81 21.01 12.99
C ARG A 121 -10.31 20.39 11.69
N VAL A 122 -9.86 20.90 10.54
CA VAL A 122 -10.24 20.41 9.21
C VAL A 122 -9.62 19.05 8.98
N GLU A 123 -8.31 18.88 9.26
CA GLU A 123 -7.63 17.57 9.23
C GLU A 123 -8.39 16.52 10.03
N TYR A 124 -8.76 16.83 11.27
CA TYR A 124 -9.49 15.91 12.14
C TYR A 124 -10.80 15.43 11.51
N GLN A 125 -11.59 16.33 10.94
CA GLN A 125 -12.87 16.01 10.32
C GLN A 125 -12.69 15.14 9.05
N ILE A 126 -11.77 15.51 8.17
CA ILE A 126 -11.45 14.74 6.95
C ILE A 126 -10.97 13.34 7.33
N ARG A 127 -10.02 13.24 8.26
CA ARG A 127 -9.51 11.97 8.77
C ARG A 127 -10.62 11.08 9.32
N ARG A 128 -11.51 11.64 10.14
CA ARG A 128 -12.65 10.92 10.71
C ARG A 128 -13.56 10.35 9.64
N LEU A 129 -13.89 11.15 8.61
CA LEU A 129 -14.76 10.74 7.51
C LEU A 129 -14.11 9.61 6.68
N LEU A 130 -12.83 9.75 6.33
CA LEU A 130 -12.11 8.73 5.57
C LEU A 130 -11.94 7.43 6.38
N ILE A 131 -11.69 7.50 7.70
CA ILE A 131 -11.66 6.33 8.58
C ILE A 131 -13.03 5.64 8.63
N GLN A 132 -14.11 6.41 8.70
CA GLN A 132 -15.46 5.85 8.70
C GLN A 132 -15.77 5.13 7.38
N LYS A 133 -15.30 5.66 6.26
CA LYS A 133 -15.56 5.09 4.94
C LYS A 133 -14.69 3.89 4.59
N TRP A 134 -13.39 3.97 4.84
CA TRP A 134 -12.42 2.93 4.44
C TRP A 134 -12.11 1.92 5.56
N GLY A 135 -12.46 2.26 6.79
CA GLY A 135 -12.00 1.55 7.98
C GLY A 135 -10.62 2.04 8.44
N ARG A 136 -10.39 1.89 9.76
CA ARG A 136 -9.18 2.39 10.42
C ARG A 136 -7.89 1.84 9.81
N ARG A 137 -7.84 0.52 9.57
CA ARG A 137 -6.65 -0.15 9.03
C ARG A 137 -6.30 0.39 7.65
N GLN A 138 -7.23 0.37 6.72
CA GLN A 138 -7.00 0.82 5.34
C GLN A 138 -6.60 2.29 5.27
N TYR A 139 -7.23 3.15 6.08
CA TYR A 139 -6.88 4.56 6.15
C TYR A 139 -5.41 4.75 6.56
N PHE A 140 -4.95 4.07 7.63
CA PHE A 140 -3.58 4.25 8.10
C PHE A 140 -2.54 3.62 7.16
N GLU A 141 -2.86 2.50 6.51
CA GLU A 141 -2.03 1.92 5.45
C GLU A 141 -1.90 2.90 4.27
N ALA A 142 -3.01 3.47 3.80
CA ALA A 142 -3.00 4.48 2.73
C ALA A 142 -2.23 5.74 3.13
N ARG A 143 -2.42 6.24 4.37
CA ARG A 143 -1.72 7.44 4.87
C ARG A 143 -0.20 7.26 4.87
N ARG A 144 0.30 6.09 5.27
CA ARG A 144 1.74 5.79 5.31
C ARG A 144 2.34 5.42 3.96
N GLY A 145 1.50 5.17 2.95
CA GLY A 145 1.94 4.69 1.65
C GLY A 145 2.13 3.17 1.54
N ASP A 146 1.70 2.40 2.55
CA ASP A 146 1.73 0.94 2.53
C ASP A 146 0.65 0.37 1.58
N ARG A 147 -0.40 1.14 1.34
CA ARG A 147 -1.50 0.84 0.42
C ARG A 147 -1.61 1.94 -0.62
N LEU A 148 -1.78 1.54 -1.87
CA LEU A 148 -2.08 2.46 -2.96
C LEU A 148 -3.49 3.05 -2.82
N ILE A 149 -3.60 4.32 -3.16
CA ILE A 149 -4.84 5.09 -3.15
C ILE A 149 -5.39 5.04 -4.57
N THR A 150 -6.42 4.23 -4.75
CA THR A 150 -7.10 4.05 -6.04
C THR A 150 -7.80 5.32 -6.50
N PRO A 151 -8.17 5.46 -7.79
CA PRO A 151 -8.95 6.59 -8.28
C PRO A 151 -10.20 6.87 -7.46
N ASP A 152 -10.98 5.85 -7.09
CA ASP A 152 -12.18 6.00 -6.24
C ASP A 152 -11.82 6.57 -4.85
N MET A 153 -10.71 6.12 -4.27
CA MET A 153 -10.22 6.65 -2.99
C MET A 153 -9.73 8.10 -3.12
N GLN A 154 -9.12 8.47 -4.27
CA GLN A 154 -8.74 9.86 -4.56
C GLN A 154 -9.97 10.77 -4.62
N ASP A 155 -11.04 10.30 -5.26
CA ASP A 155 -12.32 11.01 -5.28
C ASP A 155 -12.94 11.16 -3.89
N ASP A 156 -12.78 10.15 -3.02
CA ASP A 156 -13.22 10.24 -1.63
C ASP A 156 -12.46 11.32 -0.86
N VAL A 157 -11.14 11.38 -1.02
CA VAL A 157 -10.31 12.44 -0.43
C VAL A 157 -10.76 13.80 -0.93
N LEU A 158 -10.96 13.96 -2.24
CA LEU A 158 -11.40 15.21 -2.84
C LEU A 158 -12.78 15.66 -2.30
N ARG A 159 -13.74 14.72 -2.22
CA ARG A 159 -15.06 14.98 -1.64
C ARG A 159 -14.99 15.38 -0.17
N ALA A 160 -14.16 14.68 0.62
CA ALA A 160 -13.99 14.98 2.03
C ALA A 160 -13.36 16.36 2.25
N CYS A 161 -12.34 16.71 1.47
CA CYS A 161 -11.71 18.03 1.50
C CYS A 161 -12.71 19.16 1.18
N ARG A 162 -13.46 19.01 0.09
CA ARG A 162 -14.48 19.99 -0.32
C ARG A 162 -15.58 20.14 0.72
N TYR A 163 -16.07 19.03 1.26
CA TYR A 163 -17.14 19.02 2.26
C TYR A 163 -16.77 19.77 3.55
N HIS A 164 -15.50 19.68 3.96
CA HIS A 164 -14.98 20.35 5.14
C HIS A 164 -14.32 21.73 4.86
N GLY A 165 -14.53 22.27 3.65
CA GLY A 165 -14.09 23.62 3.28
C GLY A 165 -12.58 23.75 3.06
N TRP A 166 -11.86 22.67 2.79
CA TRP A 166 -10.47 22.73 2.38
C TRP A 166 -10.36 23.14 0.91
N SER A 167 -9.76 24.32 0.68
CA SER A 167 -9.51 24.87 -0.66
C SER A 167 -8.02 24.83 -1.06
N GLY A 168 -7.16 24.36 -0.18
CA GLY A 168 -5.73 24.20 -0.47
C GLY A 168 -5.45 23.01 -1.40
N PRO A 169 -4.19 22.83 -1.80
CA PRO A 169 -3.80 21.76 -2.70
C PRO A 169 -4.00 20.38 -2.05
N ILE A 170 -4.34 19.38 -2.87
CA ILE A 170 -4.37 17.97 -2.48
C ILE A 170 -3.07 17.35 -2.97
N ILE A 171 -2.10 17.20 -2.06
CA ILE A 171 -0.77 16.70 -2.36
C ILE A 171 -0.60 15.32 -1.72
N TYR A 172 -0.32 14.32 -2.56
CA TYR A 172 0.06 12.99 -2.12
C TYR A 172 1.59 12.89 -2.00
N ASP A 173 2.08 11.87 -1.29
CA ASP A 173 3.51 11.69 -1.07
C ASP A 173 4.23 11.14 -2.30
N GLY A 174 3.51 10.39 -3.16
CA GLY A 174 3.98 9.85 -4.43
C GLY A 174 2.86 9.37 -5.34
N GLU A 175 3.23 8.87 -6.51
CA GLU A 175 2.32 8.30 -7.49
C GLU A 175 2.99 7.19 -8.30
N GLU A 176 2.20 6.23 -8.78
CA GLU A 176 2.67 5.16 -9.65
C GLU A 176 1.51 4.61 -10.50
N GLU A 177 1.83 4.11 -11.68
CA GLU A 177 0.87 3.35 -12.49
C GLU A 177 0.78 1.91 -11.99
N TYR A 178 -0.44 1.44 -11.74
CA TYR A 178 -0.66 0.09 -11.27
C TYR A 178 -2.03 -0.45 -11.71
N TRP A 179 -2.20 -1.77 -11.69
CA TRP A 179 -3.48 -2.40 -12.03
C TRP A 179 -4.54 -2.14 -10.96
N LEU A 180 -5.78 -1.90 -11.40
CA LEU A 180 -6.94 -1.80 -10.51
C LEU A 180 -7.52 -3.21 -10.29
N TRP A 181 -7.09 -3.84 -9.21
CA TRP A 181 -7.48 -5.21 -8.79
C TRP A 181 -8.91 -5.34 -8.29
#